data_1cda6b3f54ecfed48fd86aaaf64425f1
#
_entry.id   1cda6b3f54ecfed48fd86aaaf64425f1
#
_cell.length_a   1.000
_cell.length_b   1.000
_cell.length_c   1.000
_cell.angle_alpha   90.00
_cell.angle_beta   90.00
_cell.angle_gamma   90.00
#
_symmetry.space_group_name_H-M   'P 1'
#
loop_
_entity.id
_entity.type
_entity.pdbx_description
1 polymer ?
#
loop_
_entity_poly.entity_id
_entity_poly.type
_entity_poly.pdbx_seq_one_letter_code
_entity_poly.pdbx_strand_id
1 'polypeptide(L)'
;MNWFEALVLGLIQGLTEYLPVSSSGHLAIGAHLFGINGEDNLTFTIMVHVATVLSTLVILWKEIDWILKGLFKFQMNEETKYALNIVISMIPVGVVGLFFKDQVEEVFGSGLLIVGIMLLVTACLLTFSYFAKPRQKENISPLHAFIIGLGQALAVLPGLSRSGTTIATGLLLGDKKEKMAQFSFLMVIPPILGEALLDLLKGLNGEEALGGIDAFPMIVGFVAAFVSGCLACKWMINIVKKGKLVYFGIYCAIAGAVTIICSLI
;
A
#
# COMPACT_ATOMS: atom_id res chain seq x y z
N MET A 1 -21.17 -2.07 10.84
CA MET A 1 -20.84 -1.03 9.83
C MET A 1 -22.03 -0.78 8.93
N ASN A 2 -22.43 0.49 8.73
CA ASN A 2 -23.50 0.85 7.80
C ASN A 2 -22.95 1.17 6.39
N TRP A 3 -23.84 1.32 5.39
CA TRP A 3 -23.44 1.56 4.00
C TRP A 3 -22.70 2.89 3.78
N PHE A 4 -22.99 3.92 4.57
CA PHE A 4 -22.35 5.23 4.45
C PHE A 4 -20.92 5.18 5.00
N GLU A 5 -20.72 4.54 6.15
CA GLU A 5 -19.39 4.29 6.72
C GLU A 5 -18.54 3.49 5.74
N ALA A 6 -19.09 2.41 5.17
CA ALA A 6 -18.42 1.60 4.16
C ALA A 6 -18.06 2.39 2.90
N LEU A 7 -18.95 3.26 2.41
CA LEU A 7 -18.69 4.15 1.28
C LEU A 7 -17.50 5.07 1.57
N VAL A 8 -17.52 5.75 2.73
CA VAL A 8 -16.45 6.70 3.10
C VAL A 8 -15.13 5.99 3.27
N LEU A 9 -15.08 4.86 3.99
CA LEU A 9 -13.86 4.09 4.17
C LEU A 9 -13.35 3.49 2.86
N GLY A 10 -14.24 3.02 1.99
CA GLY A 10 -13.88 2.57 0.65
C GLY A 10 -13.27 3.68 -0.21
N LEU A 11 -13.83 4.88 -0.19
CA LEU A 11 -13.24 6.05 -0.87
C LEU A 11 -11.88 6.42 -0.28
N ILE A 12 -11.74 6.43 1.06
CA ILE A 12 -10.47 6.66 1.75
C ILE A 12 -9.44 5.64 1.26
N GLN A 13 -9.76 4.34 1.31
CA GLN A 13 -8.85 3.30 0.85
C GLN A 13 -8.42 3.51 -0.59
N GLY A 14 -9.37 3.62 -1.52
CA GLY A 14 -9.05 3.72 -2.93
C GLY A 14 -8.21 4.95 -3.29
N LEU A 15 -8.47 6.09 -2.65
CA LEU A 15 -7.68 7.30 -2.87
C LEU A 15 -6.30 7.19 -2.24
N THR A 16 -6.21 6.75 -0.98
CA THR A 16 -4.97 6.81 -0.21
C THR A 16 -4.02 5.63 -0.44
N GLU A 17 -4.48 4.55 -1.07
CA GLU A 17 -3.64 3.39 -1.37
C GLU A 17 -2.47 3.72 -2.31
N TYR A 18 -2.73 4.53 -3.32
CA TYR A 18 -1.73 4.94 -4.31
C TYR A 18 -1.01 6.22 -3.92
N LEU A 19 -1.71 7.10 -3.20
CA LEU A 19 -1.12 8.32 -2.70
C LEU A 19 -0.12 7.97 -1.57
N PRO A 20 1.04 8.64 -1.51
CA PRO A 20 2.04 8.32 -0.51
C PRO A 20 1.69 8.94 0.86
N VAL A 21 0.49 8.60 1.37
CA VAL A 21 -0.08 9.17 2.61
C VAL A 21 -0.52 8.13 3.64
N SER A 22 -0.30 6.84 3.37
CA SER A 22 -0.70 5.70 4.22
C SER A 22 -2.20 5.43 4.26
N SER A 23 -2.66 4.49 3.44
CA SER A 23 -4.06 4.02 3.46
C SER A 23 -4.44 3.39 4.80
N SER A 24 -3.58 2.53 5.36
CA SER A 24 -3.80 1.90 6.66
C SER A 24 -3.96 2.92 7.79
N GLY A 25 -3.14 3.98 7.80
CA GLY A 25 -3.27 5.07 8.77
C GLY A 25 -4.59 5.82 8.63
N HIS A 26 -5.01 6.13 7.40
CA HIS A 26 -6.27 6.83 7.16
C HIS A 26 -7.49 5.95 7.45
N LEU A 27 -7.43 4.65 7.14
CA LEU A 27 -8.47 3.70 7.53
C LEU A 27 -8.58 3.58 9.06
N ALA A 28 -7.45 3.50 9.78
CA ALA A 28 -7.44 3.46 11.24
C ALA A 28 -8.08 4.73 11.85
N ILE A 29 -7.73 5.92 11.33
CA ILE A 29 -8.34 7.19 11.76
C ILE A 29 -9.84 7.19 11.44
N GLY A 30 -10.23 6.79 10.22
CA GLY A 30 -11.63 6.75 9.79
C GLY A 30 -12.46 5.76 10.61
N ALA A 31 -11.94 4.55 10.85
CA ALA A 31 -12.60 3.55 11.69
C ALA A 31 -12.79 4.05 13.13
N HIS A 32 -11.76 4.69 13.69
CA HIS A 32 -11.84 5.30 15.05
C HIS A 32 -12.93 6.38 15.12
N LEU A 33 -12.99 7.28 14.12
CA LEU A 33 -14.00 8.35 14.07
C LEU A 33 -15.42 7.82 13.95
N PHE A 34 -15.62 6.68 13.29
CA PHE A 34 -16.92 6.01 13.18
C PHE A 34 -17.22 5.04 14.33
N GLY A 35 -16.28 4.85 15.27
CA GLY A 35 -16.44 3.90 16.37
C GLY A 35 -16.46 2.43 15.92
N ILE A 36 -15.85 2.13 14.78
CA ILE A 36 -15.77 0.78 14.21
C ILE A 36 -14.55 0.07 14.78
N ASN A 37 -14.77 -1.00 15.53
CA ASN A 37 -13.71 -1.77 16.18
C ASN A 37 -13.88 -3.27 15.90
N GLY A 38 -12.78 -4.06 16.07
CA GLY A 38 -12.80 -5.51 16.07
C GLY A 38 -12.74 -6.18 14.69
N GLU A 39 -13.25 -7.40 14.63
CA GLU A 39 -13.17 -8.30 13.47
C GLU A 39 -13.84 -7.73 12.21
N ASP A 40 -14.93 -6.99 12.36
CA ASP A 40 -15.61 -6.31 11.25
C ASP A 40 -14.68 -5.37 10.50
N ASN A 41 -13.82 -4.65 11.22
CA ASN A 41 -12.86 -3.73 10.61
C ASN A 41 -11.79 -4.48 9.80
N LEU A 42 -11.32 -5.63 10.30
CA LEU A 42 -10.30 -6.42 9.62
C LEU A 42 -10.83 -6.98 8.28
N THR A 43 -11.98 -7.67 8.29
CA THR A 43 -12.59 -8.23 7.08
C THR A 43 -12.87 -7.16 6.03
N PHE A 44 -13.41 -6.01 6.45
CA PHE A 44 -13.65 -4.88 5.56
C PHE A 44 -12.35 -4.35 4.96
N THR A 45 -11.33 -4.18 5.78
CA THR A 45 -9.99 -3.69 5.35
C THR A 45 -9.40 -4.60 4.27
N ILE A 46 -9.43 -5.91 4.46
CA ILE A 46 -8.95 -6.88 3.46
C ILE A 46 -9.73 -6.74 2.15
N MET A 47 -11.05 -6.65 2.20
CA MET A 47 -11.90 -6.54 1.02
C MET A 47 -11.63 -5.27 0.22
N VAL A 48 -11.43 -4.11 0.88
CA VAL A 48 -11.12 -2.87 0.17
C VAL A 48 -9.68 -2.83 -0.36
N HIS A 49 -8.73 -3.57 0.27
CA HIS A 49 -7.39 -3.77 -0.29
C HIS A 49 -7.45 -4.65 -1.56
N VAL A 50 -8.23 -5.73 -1.56
CA VAL A 50 -8.46 -6.53 -2.78
C VAL A 50 -9.06 -5.68 -3.88
N ALA A 51 -10.03 -4.80 -3.57
CA ALA A 51 -10.61 -3.88 -4.55
C ALA A 51 -9.56 -2.96 -5.18
N THR A 52 -8.61 -2.43 -4.39
CA THR A 52 -7.52 -1.60 -4.91
C THR A 52 -6.49 -2.43 -5.70
N VAL A 53 -6.22 -3.68 -5.33
CA VAL A 53 -5.40 -4.57 -6.19
C VAL A 53 -6.06 -4.78 -7.54
N LEU A 54 -7.36 -5.02 -7.60
CA LEU A 54 -8.08 -5.13 -8.87
C LEU A 54 -7.99 -3.84 -9.68
N SER A 55 -8.06 -2.67 -9.04
CA SER A 55 -7.86 -1.40 -9.74
C SER A 55 -6.43 -1.25 -10.31
N THR A 56 -5.42 -1.78 -9.61
CA THR A 56 -4.04 -1.85 -10.12
C THR A 56 -3.96 -2.75 -11.35
N LEU A 57 -4.56 -3.93 -11.29
CA LEU A 57 -4.59 -4.87 -12.42
C LEU A 57 -5.23 -4.24 -13.66
N VAL A 58 -6.30 -3.48 -13.50
CA VAL A 58 -6.98 -2.78 -14.61
C VAL A 58 -6.12 -1.66 -15.17
N ILE A 59 -5.57 -0.80 -14.33
CA ILE A 59 -4.83 0.39 -14.77
C ILE A 59 -3.45 0.04 -15.34
N LEU A 60 -2.77 -0.96 -14.76
CA LEU A 60 -1.44 -1.42 -15.19
C LEU A 60 -1.52 -2.70 -16.03
N TRP A 61 -2.68 -2.96 -16.66
CA TRP A 61 -2.86 -4.17 -17.47
C TRP A 61 -1.81 -4.32 -18.58
N LYS A 62 -1.39 -3.22 -19.20
CA LYS A 62 -0.37 -3.24 -20.25
C LYS A 62 1.00 -3.71 -19.75
N GLU A 63 1.38 -3.26 -18.57
CA GLU A 63 2.62 -3.64 -17.89
C GLU A 63 2.56 -5.11 -17.46
N ILE A 64 1.42 -5.56 -16.95
CA ILE A 64 1.21 -6.95 -16.55
C ILE A 64 1.22 -7.88 -17.76
N ASP A 65 0.53 -7.52 -18.83
CA ASP A 65 0.53 -8.28 -20.10
C ASP A 65 1.95 -8.36 -20.69
N TRP A 66 2.72 -7.26 -20.65
CA TRP A 66 4.11 -7.24 -21.06
C TRP A 66 4.96 -8.22 -20.24
N ILE A 67 4.83 -8.20 -18.90
CA ILE A 67 5.53 -9.14 -18.01
C ILE A 67 5.15 -10.59 -18.34
N LEU A 68 3.86 -10.89 -18.44
CA LEU A 68 3.37 -12.24 -18.69
C LEU A 68 3.85 -12.76 -20.04
N LYS A 69 3.74 -11.98 -21.11
CA LYS A 69 4.24 -12.36 -22.45
C LYS A 69 5.74 -12.63 -22.48
N GLY A 70 6.50 -11.88 -21.69
CA GLY A 70 7.94 -12.11 -21.55
C GLY A 70 8.29 -13.38 -20.80
N LEU A 71 7.59 -13.66 -19.71
CA LEU A 71 7.77 -14.88 -18.89
C LEU A 71 7.50 -16.15 -19.72
N PHE A 72 6.44 -16.16 -20.53
CA PHE A 72 6.12 -17.32 -21.37
C PHE A 72 7.13 -17.60 -22.51
N LYS A 73 8.11 -16.71 -22.75
CA LYS A 73 9.23 -16.99 -23.67
C LYS A 73 10.31 -17.87 -23.05
N PHE A 74 10.24 -18.11 -21.72
CA PHE A 74 11.22 -18.89 -20.96
C PHE A 74 12.68 -18.47 -21.21
N GLN A 75 12.91 -17.16 -21.35
CA GLN A 75 14.22 -16.56 -21.59
C GLN A 75 14.52 -15.49 -20.55
N MET A 76 15.80 -15.22 -20.29
CA MET A 76 16.23 -14.16 -19.39
C MET A 76 16.19 -12.78 -20.07
N ASN A 77 14.99 -12.39 -20.50
CA ASN A 77 14.70 -11.10 -21.12
C ASN A 77 14.47 -9.99 -20.07
N GLU A 78 14.14 -8.77 -20.49
CA GLU A 78 13.89 -7.64 -19.60
C GLU A 78 12.65 -7.87 -18.72
N GLU A 79 11.60 -8.48 -19.26
CA GLU A 79 10.36 -8.80 -18.57
C GLU A 79 10.61 -9.79 -17.44
N THR A 80 11.38 -10.86 -17.71
CA THR A 80 11.75 -11.85 -16.71
C THR A 80 12.60 -11.24 -15.59
N LYS A 81 13.57 -10.37 -15.94
CA LYS A 81 14.36 -9.65 -14.93
C LYS A 81 13.49 -8.71 -14.08
N TYR A 82 12.51 -8.06 -14.71
CA TYR A 82 11.58 -7.20 -13.98
C TYR A 82 10.70 -8.01 -13.00
N ALA A 83 10.16 -9.15 -13.45
CA ALA A 83 9.40 -10.06 -12.60
C ALA A 83 10.26 -10.60 -11.44
N LEU A 84 11.52 -11.00 -11.69
CA LEU A 84 12.46 -11.42 -10.66
C LEU A 84 12.72 -10.31 -9.64
N ASN A 85 12.84 -9.06 -10.08
CA ASN A 85 13.00 -7.92 -9.18
C ASN A 85 11.77 -7.73 -8.28
N ILE A 86 10.55 -7.95 -8.81
CA ILE A 86 9.33 -7.97 -7.98
C ILE A 86 9.44 -9.09 -6.94
N VAL A 87 9.82 -10.31 -7.31
CA VAL A 87 9.97 -11.43 -6.37
C VAL A 87 11.05 -11.14 -5.32
N ILE A 88 12.21 -10.60 -5.71
CA ILE A 88 13.28 -10.21 -4.79
C ILE A 88 12.77 -9.16 -3.79
N SER A 89 12.00 -8.18 -4.25
CA SER A 89 11.44 -7.14 -3.37
C SER A 89 10.39 -7.67 -2.38
N MET A 90 9.82 -8.84 -2.63
CA MET A 90 8.88 -9.49 -1.71
C MET A 90 9.57 -10.25 -0.56
N ILE A 91 10.86 -10.61 -0.72
CA ILE A 91 11.57 -11.40 0.30
C ILE A 91 11.53 -10.73 1.68
N PRO A 92 11.88 -9.43 1.84
CA PRO A 92 11.85 -8.80 3.16
C PRO A 92 10.46 -8.76 3.80
N VAL A 93 9.43 -8.40 3.04
CA VAL A 93 8.06 -8.35 3.57
C VAL A 93 7.52 -9.75 3.88
N GLY A 94 7.89 -10.76 3.08
CA GLY A 94 7.57 -12.16 3.36
C GLY A 94 8.20 -12.65 4.68
N VAL A 95 9.44 -12.27 4.97
CA VAL A 95 10.09 -12.57 6.26
C VAL A 95 9.32 -11.91 7.41
N VAL A 96 8.91 -10.64 7.26
CA VAL A 96 8.11 -9.96 8.29
C VAL A 96 6.77 -10.65 8.49
N GLY A 97 6.05 -10.97 7.42
CA GLY A 97 4.74 -11.63 7.50
C GLY A 97 4.79 -13.04 8.10
N LEU A 98 5.90 -13.78 7.90
CA LEU A 98 6.03 -15.14 8.41
C LEU A 98 6.56 -15.21 9.85
N PHE A 99 7.47 -14.32 10.25
CA PHE A 99 8.18 -14.44 11.52
C PHE A 99 7.84 -13.34 12.53
N PHE A 100 7.21 -12.25 12.11
CA PHE A 100 6.93 -11.07 12.94
C PHE A 100 5.46 -10.65 12.91
N LYS A 101 4.54 -11.56 12.52
CA LYS A 101 3.12 -11.27 12.40
C LYS A 101 2.52 -10.75 13.71
N ASP A 102 2.78 -11.45 14.82
CA ASP A 102 2.23 -11.11 16.13
C ASP A 102 2.70 -9.73 16.60
N GLN A 103 3.98 -9.39 16.37
CA GLN A 103 4.53 -8.08 16.70
C GLN A 103 3.91 -6.96 15.85
N VAL A 104 3.62 -7.26 14.59
CA VAL A 104 2.92 -6.31 13.70
C VAL A 104 1.50 -6.09 14.19
N GLU A 105 0.76 -7.14 14.55
CA GLU A 105 -0.60 -7.04 15.08
C GLU A 105 -0.63 -6.25 16.40
N GLU A 106 0.34 -6.46 17.29
CA GLU A 106 0.49 -5.68 18.53
C GLU A 106 0.68 -4.19 18.24
N VAL A 107 1.51 -3.85 17.24
CA VAL A 107 1.72 -2.46 16.82
C VAL A 107 0.44 -1.85 16.22
N PHE A 108 -0.34 -2.61 15.47
CA PHE A 108 -1.65 -2.15 14.99
C PHE A 108 -2.63 -1.86 16.14
N GLY A 109 -2.56 -2.64 17.22
CA GLY A 109 -3.37 -2.45 18.43
C GLY A 109 -2.90 -1.30 19.34
N SER A 110 -1.73 -0.70 19.10
CA SER A 110 -1.13 0.32 19.97
C SER A 110 -1.74 1.72 19.85
N GLY A 111 -2.77 1.90 19.03
CA GLY A 111 -3.55 3.11 18.92
C GLY A 111 -3.03 4.16 17.94
N LEU A 112 -3.71 5.33 17.92
CA LEU A 112 -3.47 6.37 16.92
C LEU A 112 -2.14 7.11 17.08
N LEU A 113 -1.50 7.06 18.23
CA LEU A 113 -0.22 7.72 18.46
C LEU A 113 0.86 7.20 17.51
N ILE A 114 0.96 5.87 17.35
CA ILE A 114 1.94 5.26 16.45
C ILE A 114 1.64 5.62 14.98
N VAL A 115 0.36 5.66 14.61
CA VAL A 115 -0.08 6.10 13.28
C VAL A 115 0.41 7.52 12.98
N GLY A 116 0.23 8.44 13.93
CA GLY A 116 0.69 9.82 13.79
C GLY A 116 2.20 9.94 13.64
N ILE A 117 2.97 9.20 14.47
CA ILE A 117 4.44 9.17 14.38
C ILE A 117 4.88 8.62 13.01
N MET A 118 4.29 7.54 12.54
CA MET A 118 4.64 6.93 11.26
C MET A 118 4.25 7.81 10.06
N LEU A 119 3.19 8.61 10.16
CA LEU A 119 2.88 9.66 9.17
C LEU A 119 3.97 10.74 9.13
N LEU A 120 4.55 11.14 10.27
CA LEU A 120 5.69 12.06 10.28
C LEU A 120 6.95 11.44 9.65
N VAL A 121 7.20 10.14 9.88
CA VAL A 121 8.29 9.41 9.20
C VAL A 121 8.06 9.40 7.69
N THR A 122 6.84 9.15 7.24
CA THR A 122 6.47 9.26 5.81
C THR A 122 6.75 10.66 5.27
N ALA A 123 6.39 11.71 5.99
CA ALA A 123 6.65 13.09 5.61
C ALA A 123 8.16 13.36 5.43
N CYS A 124 8.99 12.88 6.35
CA CYS A 124 10.45 12.99 6.26
C CYS A 124 10.98 12.25 5.02
N LEU A 125 10.58 11.01 4.79
CA LEU A 125 11.03 10.21 3.64
C LEU A 125 10.69 10.88 2.30
N LEU A 126 9.45 11.38 2.16
CA LEU A 126 9.02 12.09 0.96
C LEU A 126 9.78 13.40 0.74
N THR A 127 10.04 14.13 1.81
CA THR A 127 10.83 15.37 1.76
C THR A 127 12.27 15.09 1.35
N PHE A 128 12.92 14.08 1.95
CA PHE A 128 14.27 13.67 1.55
C PHE A 128 14.33 13.23 0.10
N SER A 129 13.35 12.45 -0.36
CA SER A 129 13.30 12.00 -1.75
C SER A 129 13.15 13.14 -2.76
N TYR A 130 12.52 14.26 -2.37
CA TYR A 130 12.38 15.44 -3.21
C TYR A 130 13.73 16.12 -3.47
N PHE A 131 14.60 16.19 -2.45
CA PHE A 131 15.94 16.76 -2.57
C PHE A 131 16.96 15.80 -3.17
N ALA A 132 16.64 14.53 -3.33
CA ALA A 132 17.51 13.56 -3.96
C ALA A 132 17.78 13.93 -5.42
N LYS A 133 19.05 13.98 -5.81
CA LYS A 133 19.45 14.21 -7.20
C LYS A 133 19.11 12.96 -8.02
N PRO A 134 18.26 13.06 -9.05
CA PRO A 134 17.93 11.91 -9.87
C PRO A 134 19.18 11.46 -10.65
N ARG A 135 19.64 10.23 -10.39
CA ARG A 135 20.73 9.61 -11.15
C ARG A 135 20.23 8.93 -12.44
N GLN A 136 18.91 8.88 -12.64
CA GLN A 136 18.21 8.39 -13.82
C GLN A 136 18.65 6.98 -14.29
N LYS A 137 18.87 6.05 -13.36
CA LYS A 137 19.11 4.66 -13.71
C LYS A 137 17.87 4.08 -14.39
N GLU A 138 18.05 3.57 -15.59
CA GLU A 138 16.93 3.10 -16.42
C GLU A 138 16.33 1.78 -15.94
N ASN A 139 17.14 0.91 -15.35
CA ASN A 139 16.72 -0.40 -14.89
C ASN A 139 16.95 -0.55 -13.40
N ILE A 140 15.92 -1.00 -12.68
CA ILE A 140 15.99 -1.36 -11.27
C ILE A 140 16.88 -2.60 -11.18
N SER A 141 17.98 -2.52 -10.42
CA SER A 141 18.84 -3.68 -10.18
C SER A 141 18.26 -4.61 -9.11
N PRO A 142 18.65 -5.90 -9.04
CA PRO A 142 18.22 -6.81 -7.97
C PRO A 142 18.53 -6.27 -6.57
N LEU A 143 19.67 -5.62 -6.37
CA LEU A 143 20.02 -4.98 -5.10
C LEU A 143 19.07 -3.83 -4.78
N HIS A 144 18.73 -2.97 -5.76
CA HIS A 144 17.75 -1.90 -5.56
C HIS A 144 16.37 -2.47 -5.23
N ALA A 145 15.93 -3.52 -5.94
CA ALA A 145 14.68 -4.20 -5.67
C ALA A 145 14.62 -4.74 -4.23
N PHE A 146 15.71 -5.34 -3.75
CA PHE A 146 15.81 -5.83 -2.37
C PHE A 146 15.74 -4.69 -1.35
N ILE A 147 16.47 -3.57 -1.56
CA ILE A 147 16.44 -2.41 -0.66
C ILE A 147 15.06 -1.74 -0.66
N ILE A 148 14.40 -1.64 -1.84
CA ILE A 148 13.02 -1.15 -1.93
C ILE A 148 12.09 -2.10 -1.16
N GLY A 149 12.34 -3.41 -1.23
CA GLY A 149 11.63 -4.44 -0.47
C GLY A 149 11.82 -4.30 1.06
N LEU A 150 13.01 -3.91 1.54
CA LEU A 150 13.21 -3.55 2.95
C LEU A 150 12.34 -2.35 3.34
N GLY A 151 12.27 -1.33 2.47
CA GLY A 151 11.36 -0.21 2.67
C GLY A 151 9.89 -0.65 2.74
N GLN A 152 9.48 -1.62 1.90
CA GLN A 152 8.14 -2.20 1.95
C GLN A 152 7.90 -2.97 3.27
N ALA A 153 8.88 -3.73 3.73
CA ALA A 153 8.78 -4.46 4.99
C ALA A 153 8.62 -3.53 6.21
N LEU A 154 9.34 -2.41 6.24
CA LEU A 154 9.14 -1.38 7.27
C LEU A 154 7.75 -0.74 7.18
N ALA A 155 7.24 -0.57 5.96
CA ALA A 155 5.94 0.05 5.71
C ALA A 155 4.72 -0.88 6.00
N VAL A 156 4.94 -2.03 6.62
CA VAL A 156 3.89 -2.80 7.30
C VAL A 156 3.37 -2.05 8.52
N LEU A 157 4.16 -1.19 9.14
CA LEU A 157 3.74 -0.38 10.30
C LEU A 157 2.60 0.58 9.91
N PRO A 158 1.52 0.66 10.72
CA PRO A 158 0.38 1.52 10.43
C PRO A 158 0.77 3.00 10.48
N GLY A 159 0.37 3.75 9.45
CA GLY A 159 0.78 5.17 9.30
C GLY A 159 2.02 5.36 8.42
N LEU A 160 2.90 4.35 8.27
CA LEU A 160 4.00 4.43 7.32
C LEU A 160 3.50 4.08 5.91
N SER A 161 3.52 5.07 5.03
CA SER A 161 3.03 4.88 3.66
C SER A 161 3.91 3.90 2.89
N ARG A 162 3.34 2.76 2.47
CA ARG A 162 4.05 1.77 1.66
C ARG A 162 4.46 2.36 0.30
N SER A 163 3.53 2.95 -0.46
CA SER A 163 3.83 3.59 -1.73
C SER A 163 4.81 4.76 -1.55
N GLY A 164 4.67 5.54 -0.49
CA GLY A 164 5.60 6.61 -0.14
C GLY A 164 7.01 6.10 0.12
N THR A 165 7.14 5.08 0.95
CA THR A 165 8.45 4.51 1.34
C THR A 165 9.14 3.83 0.16
N THR A 166 8.44 2.99 -0.60
CA THR A 166 9.02 2.27 -1.74
C THR A 166 9.44 3.21 -2.87
N ILE A 167 8.58 4.20 -3.21
CA ILE A 167 8.92 5.20 -4.23
C ILE A 167 10.09 6.08 -3.75
N ALA A 168 10.04 6.59 -2.50
CA ALA A 168 11.11 7.41 -1.94
C ALA A 168 12.45 6.66 -1.91
N THR A 169 12.45 5.39 -1.48
CA THR A 169 13.66 4.54 -1.45
C THR A 169 14.26 4.39 -2.84
N GLY A 170 13.48 4.05 -3.86
CA GLY A 170 13.99 3.91 -5.21
C GLY A 170 14.53 5.23 -5.79
N LEU A 171 13.86 6.36 -5.51
CA LEU A 171 14.35 7.67 -5.92
C LEU A 171 15.68 8.04 -5.24
N LEU A 172 15.85 7.72 -3.96
CA LEU A 172 17.09 7.91 -3.21
C LEU A 172 18.23 7.04 -3.75
N LEU A 173 17.92 5.82 -4.21
CA LEU A 173 18.86 4.93 -4.89
C LEU A 173 19.22 5.40 -6.31
N GLY A 174 18.47 6.38 -6.83
CA GLY A 174 18.71 7.02 -8.12
C GLY A 174 17.97 6.37 -9.28
N ASP A 175 16.94 5.56 -9.00
CA ASP A 175 16.10 4.97 -10.03
C ASP A 175 15.18 6.00 -10.68
N LYS A 176 14.78 5.74 -11.93
CA LYS A 176 14.01 6.66 -12.76
C LYS A 176 12.58 6.84 -12.22
N LYS A 177 12.14 8.10 -12.06
CA LYS A 177 10.82 8.46 -11.50
C LYS A 177 9.66 7.74 -12.21
N GLU A 178 9.73 7.68 -13.53
CA GLU A 178 8.69 7.10 -14.38
C GLU A 178 8.44 5.62 -14.08
N LYS A 179 9.49 4.88 -13.68
CA LYS A 179 9.42 3.45 -13.41
C LYS A 179 9.07 3.14 -11.95
N MET A 180 9.39 4.06 -11.03
CA MET A 180 9.24 3.80 -9.60
C MET A 180 7.79 3.66 -9.16
N ALA A 181 6.86 4.48 -9.67
CA ALA A 181 5.45 4.34 -9.34
C ALA A 181 4.88 3.00 -9.83
N GLN A 182 5.19 2.62 -11.07
CA GLN A 182 4.74 1.34 -11.64
C GLN A 182 5.31 0.16 -10.85
N PHE A 183 6.62 0.16 -10.58
CA PHE A 183 7.27 -0.90 -9.80
C PHE A 183 6.67 -1.01 -8.40
N SER A 184 6.50 0.12 -7.69
CA SER A 184 5.90 0.17 -6.37
C SER A 184 4.47 -0.39 -6.34
N PHE A 185 3.67 -0.12 -7.37
CA PHE A 185 2.29 -0.60 -7.44
C PHE A 185 2.18 -2.07 -7.89
N LEU A 186 3.13 -2.55 -8.70
CA LEU A 186 3.15 -3.95 -9.13
C LEU A 186 3.70 -4.88 -8.05
N MET A 187 4.74 -4.45 -7.30
CA MET A 187 5.37 -5.28 -6.28
C MET A 187 4.46 -5.60 -5.10
N VAL A 188 3.39 -4.84 -4.90
CA VAL A 188 2.45 -5.05 -3.80
C VAL A 188 1.33 -6.03 -4.13
N ILE A 189 1.07 -6.28 -5.41
CA ILE A 189 0.00 -7.19 -5.83
C ILE A 189 0.14 -8.57 -5.20
N PRO A 190 1.31 -9.27 -5.29
CA PRO A 190 1.42 -10.60 -4.73
C PRO A 190 1.28 -10.66 -3.21
N PRO A 191 1.87 -9.77 -2.39
CA PRO A 191 1.64 -9.77 -0.94
C PRO A 191 0.17 -9.62 -0.55
N ILE A 192 -0.55 -8.64 -1.12
CA ILE A 192 -1.97 -8.42 -0.79
C ILE A 192 -2.84 -9.61 -1.24
N LEU A 193 -2.60 -10.15 -2.44
CA LEU A 193 -3.35 -11.32 -2.88
C LEU A 193 -3.01 -12.55 -2.05
N GLY A 194 -1.76 -12.68 -1.59
CA GLY A 194 -1.34 -13.75 -0.68
C GLY A 194 -2.04 -13.66 0.67
N GLU A 195 -2.10 -12.48 1.27
CA GLU A 195 -2.82 -12.22 2.51
C GLU A 195 -4.32 -12.54 2.35
N ALA A 196 -4.97 -11.97 1.35
CA ALA A 196 -6.39 -12.22 1.08
C ALA A 196 -6.71 -13.72 0.85
N LEU A 197 -5.81 -14.46 0.19
CA LEU A 197 -5.96 -15.90 0.00
C LEU A 197 -5.83 -16.67 1.33
N LEU A 198 -4.87 -16.31 2.16
CA LEU A 198 -4.68 -16.94 3.47
C LEU A 198 -5.90 -16.73 4.37
N ASP A 199 -6.44 -15.51 4.40
CA ASP A 199 -7.61 -15.19 5.21
C ASP A 199 -8.87 -15.88 4.67
N LEU A 200 -9.01 -15.98 3.34
CA LEU A 200 -10.08 -16.76 2.74
C LEU A 200 -10.00 -18.24 3.14
N LEU A 201 -8.79 -18.83 3.12
CA LEU A 201 -8.58 -20.24 3.50
C LEU A 201 -8.89 -20.47 4.98
N LYS A 202 -8.52 -19.55 5.88
CA LYS A 202 -8.88 -19.63 7.31
C LYS A 202 -10.39 -19.56 7.53
N GLY A 203 -11.06 -18.61 6.84
CA GLY A 203 -12.51 -18.50 6.89
C GLY A 203 -13.24 -19.76 6.41
N LEU A 204 -12.73 -20.40 5.34
CA LEU A 204 -13.30 -21.69 4.84
C LEU A 204 -13.05 -22.85 5.80
N ASN A 205 -11.94 -22.84 6.55
CA ASN A 205 -11.65 -23.85 7.57
C ASN A 205 -12.43 -23.63 8.89
N GLY A 206 -13.19 -22.54 9.00
CA GLY A 206 -13.95 -22.19 10.20
C GLY A 206 -13.09 -21.70 11.37
N GLU A 207 -11.84 -21.33 11.11
CA GLU A 207 -10.91 -20.83 12.12
C GLU A 207 -11.20 -19.36 12.49
N GLU A 208 -11.79 -18.60 11.57
CA GLU A 208 -12.26 -17.23 11.79
C GLU A 208 -13.63 -17.04 11.15
N ALA A 209 -14.58 -16.43 11.86
CA ALA A 209 -15.84 -16.02 11.26
C ALA A 209 -15.54 -14.91 10.23
N LEU A 210 -15.95 -15.08 8.98
CA LEU A 210 -16.03 -13.96 8.04
C LEU A 210 -16.97 -12.94 8.66
N GLY A 211 -16.41 -11.82 9.12
CA GLY A 211 -17.05 -10.83 10.00
C GLY A 211 -18.50 -10.53 9.66
N GLY A 212 -19.28 -10.18 10.67
CA GLY A 212 -20.73 -9.98 10.60
C GLY A 212 -21.22 -8.77 9.82
N ILE A 213 -20.44 -8.29 8.83
CA ILE A 213 -20.85 -7.16 7.98
C ILE A 213 -21.85 -7.61 6.95
N ASP A 214 -22.98 -6.91 6.84
CA ASP A 214 -23.97 -7.16 5.80
C ASP A 214 -23.35 -7.03 4.39
N ALA A 215 -23.83 -7.85 3.46
CA ALA A 215 -23.32 -7.87 2.10
C ALA A 215 -23.45 -6.51 1.37
N PHE A 216 -24.48 -5.73 1.67
CA PHE A 216 -24.71 -4.45 1.01
C PHE A 216 -23.62 -3.39 1.35
N PRO A 217 -23.31 -3.09 2.62
CA PRO A 217 -22.16 -2.24 2.97
C PRO A 217 -20.85 -2.74 2.38
N MET A 218 -20.60 -4.05 2.40
CA MET A 218 -19.39 -4.66 1.85
C MET A 218 -19.23 -4.36 0.35
N ILE A 219 -20.31 -4.55 -0.44
CA ILE A 219 -20.31 -4.24 -1.88
C ILE A 219 -20.10 -2.75 -2.11
N VAL A 220 -20.76 -1.88 -1.34
CA VAL A 220 -20.62 -0.43 -1.47
C VAL A 220 -19.17 0.00 -1.22
N GLY A 221 -18.55 -0.47 -0.14
CA GLY A 221 -17.15 -0.17 0.18
C GLY A 221 -16.17 -0.69 -0.88
N PHE A 222 -16.38 -1.93 -1.35
CA PHE A 222 -15.59 -2.54 -2.40
C PHE A 222 -15.63 -1.74 -3.71
N VAL A 223 -16.83 -1.40 -4.19
CA VAL A 223 -17.01 -0.62 -5.42
C VAL A 223 -16.42 0.78 -5.28
N ALA A 224 -16.62 1.43 -4.13
CA ALA A 224 -16.03 2.74 -3.85
C ALA A 224 -14.50 2.70 -3.88
N ALA A 225 -13.88 1.70 -3.24
CA ALA A 225 -12.43 1.51 -3.23
C ALA A 225 -11.89 1.20 -4.64
N PHE A 226 -12.58 0.34 -5.41
CA PHE A 226 -12.19 0.01 -6.76
C PHE A 226 -12.21 1.22 -7.69
N VAL A 227 -13.32 1.95 -7.74
CA VAL A 227 -13.50 3.08 -8.65
C VAL A 227 -12.54 4.23 -8.29
N SER A 228 -12.52 4.62 -7.02
CA SER A 228 -11.59 5.67 -6.56
C SER A 228 -10.13 5.25 -6.70
N GLY A 229 -9.83 3.96 -6.51
CA GLY A 229 -8.52 3.37 -6.73
C GLY A 229 -8.06 3.47 -8.20
N CYS A 230 -8.92 3.17 -9.16
CA CYS A 230 -8.60 3.36 -10.58
C CYS A 230 -8.22 4.82 -10.91
N LEU A 231 -8.97 5.77 -10.38
CA LEU A 231 -8.70 7.19 -10.58
C LEU A 231 -7.38 7.62 -9.91
N ALA A 232 -7.18 7.23 -8.66
CA ALA A 232 -6.00 7.57 -7.87
C ALA A 232 -4.72 6.94 -8.45
N CYS A 233 -4.76 5.67 -8.87
CA CYS A 233 -3.63 4.98 -9.49
C CYS A 233 -3.15 5.73 -10.74
N LYS A 234 -4.06 6.01 -11.67
CA LYS A 234 -3.75 6.75 -12.90
C LYS A 234 -3.20 8.15 -12.62
N TRP A 235 -3.78 8.84 -11.66
CA TRP A 235 -3.36 10.19 -11.29
C TRP A 235 -1.98 10.18 -10.63
N MET A 236 -1.72 9.24 -9.74
CA MET A 236 -0.46 9.14 -8.99
C MET A 236 0.73 8.85 -9.89
N ILE A 237 0.60 7.99 -10.89
CA ILE A 237 1.65 7.75 -11.88
C ILE A 237 2.11 9.07 -12.54
N ASN A 238 1.16 9.93 -12.88
CA ASN A 238 1.47 11.24 -13.48
C ASN A 238 2.13 12.21 -12.47
N ILE A 239 1.75 12.16 -11.19
CA ILE A 239 2.34 13.02 -10.15
C ILE A 239 3.79 12.64 -9.89
N VAL A 240 4.08 11.33 -9.77
CA VAL A 240 5.45 10.84 -9.55
C VAL A 240 6.36 11.25 -10.71
N LYS A 241 5.89 11.11 -11.95
CA LYS A 241 6.62 11.58 -13.14
C LYS A 241 6.99 13.05 -13.05
N LYS A 242 6.08 13.89 -12.53
CA LYS A 242 6.31 15.33 -12.35
C LYS A 242 7.17 15.69 -11.13
N GLY A 243 7.51 14.72 -10.29
CA GLY A 243 8.35 14.91 -9.11
C GLY A 243 7.71 15.75 -7.99
N LYS A 244 6.38 15.79 -7.89
CA LYS A 244 5.63 16.62 -6.93
C LYS A 244 5.28 15.89 -5.63
N LEU A 245 6.15 14.99 -5.15
CA LEU A 245 5.91 14.18 -3.95
C LEU A 245 5.95 15.00 -2.66
N VAL A 246 6.64 16.14 -2.65
CA VAL A 246 6.76 16.99 -1.45
C VAL A 246 5.42 17.48 -0.90
N TYR A 247 4.43 17.69 -1.75
CA TYR A 247 3.09 18.10 -1.28
C TYR A 247 2.43 17.05 -0.40
N PHE A 248 2.66 15.76 -0.68
CA PHE A 248 2.21 14.68 0.18
C PHE A 248 3.00 14.61 1.47
N GLY A 249 4.31 14.97 1.44
CA GLY A 249 5.11 15.13 2.65
C GLY A 249 4.55 16.18 3.60
N ILE A 250 4.16 17.35 3.07
CA ILE A 250 3.52 18.41 3.85
C ILE A 250 2.18 17.91 4.42
N TYR A 251 1.36 17.25 3.60
CA TYR A 251 0.10 16.66 4.05
C TYR A 251 0.31 15.66 5.20
N CYS A 252 1.25 14.72 5.04
CA CYS A 252 1.56 13.73 6.07
C CYS A 252 2.08 14.38 7.37
N ALA A 253 2.85 15.47 7.27
CA ALA A 253 3.32 16.21 8.44
C ALA A 253 2.14 16.82 9.22
N ILE A 254 1.20 17.45 8.52
CA ILE A 254 0.00 18.04 9.13
C ILE A 254 -0.89 16.94 9.71
N ALA A 255 -1.21 15.92 8.93
CA ALA A 255 -2.08 14.82 9.37
C ALA A 255 -1.47 14.08 10.57
N GLY A 256 -0.16 13.79 10.53
CA GLY A 256 0.55 13.15 11.64
C GLY A 256 0.54 13.99 12.91
N ALA A 257 0.82 15.29 12.81
CA ALA A 257 0.76 16.20 13.96
C ALA A 257 -0.65 16.26 14.58
N VAL A 258 -1.69 16.40 13.74
CA VAL A 258 -3.09 16.39 14.20
C VAL A 258 -3.44 15.07 14.89
N THR A 259 -3.07 13.94 14.28
CA THR A 259 -3.34 12.60 14.84
C THR A 259 -2.66 12.43 16.21
N ILE A 260 -1.41 12.87 16.36
CA ILE A 260 -0.71 12.83 17.66
C ILE A 260 -1.43 13.69 18.69
N ILE A 261 -1.78 14.93 18.34
CA ILE A 261 -2.49 15.83 19.27
C ILE A 261 -3.81 15.21 19.72
N CYS A 262 -4.62 14.70 18.77
CA CYS A 262 -5.90 14.06 19.09
C CYS A 262 -5.75 12.77 19.92
N SER A 263 -4.62 12.07 19.81
CA SER A 263 -4.37 10.86 20.60
C SER A 263 -3.91 11.11 22.04
N LEU A 264 -3.53 12.34 22.38
CA LEU A 264 -3.05 12.76 23.70
C LEU A 264 -4.12 13.49 24.52
N ILE A 265 -5.23 13.88 23.90
CA ILE A 265 -6.39 14.50 24.52
C ILE A 265 -7.45 13.44 24.85
#